data_e271325beddaf5fa10a3a2784f09677f
#
_entry.id   e271325beddaf5fa10a3a2784f09677f
#
_cell.length_a   1.000
_cell.length_b   1.000
_cell.length_c   1.000
_cell.angle_alpha   90.00
_cell.angle_beta   90.00
_cell.angle_gamma   90.00
#
_symmetry.space_group_name_H-M   'P 1'
#
loop_
_entity.id
_entity.type
_entity.pdbx_description
1 polymer ?
#
loop_
_entity_poly.entity_id
_entity_poly.type
_entity_poly.pdbx_seq_one_letter_code
_entity_poly.pdbx_strand_id
1 'polypeptide(L)'
;MEKVKILWVDDEIELLKPHILFLERKGYVLATANNGEDALDMIDNEAYDIIFLDENMPGISGLETLSLIYENHNIPVVMITKSEEEYIMEEALGSKISDYLIKPVNPHQILLSLKKNLDTKRLVNEKVTSNYQKEFREISMALLDVRSLKEWIEIYQKLVHWEVELDKINASGMLEILEMQKNEANSQFFKYVKSHYKSWLKDGDETPILSHTLMKEKVFPNLSNDKSSFFLLIDNLRYDQWKILQPIIEEWFTVDEESTFCSILPTATQYSRNSIFSGLTPLDISKRFPHLWKNDHEEGGKNLYEKEFLEDQMQRLGIGENKMVYHKVVKQQYGEKLVQQFNNLLQNDLNVIVYNFVDMLSHSKTDMDMIRELAGNDKSYRALTKTWFENSSLLEMLKKIADSGSCLFLTTDHGTINVGVPSKVIGDRETSANLRYKSGKRLQYQVKDVMVMENPEEYFLPAANLTSSFIFAKENLYLTYPNNYNHFVKYFRDTYQHGGVSMEEMICPFIRLSPK
;
A
#
# COMPACT_ATOMS: atom_id res chain seq x y z
N MET A 1 -30.61 -6.92 -16.17
CA MET A 1 -30.44 -6.41 -14.80
C MET A 1 -30.52 -7.61 -13.87
N GLU A 2 -29.49 -7.88 -13.10
CA GLU A 2 -29.56 -8.87 -12.05
C GLU A 2 -30.63 -8.48 -11.05
N LYS A 3 -31.42 -9.45 -10.60
CA LYS A 3 -32.48 -9.21 -9.61
C LYS A 3 -31.83 -9.11 -8.25
N VAL A 4 -32.19 -8.09 -7.46
CA VAL A 4 -31.73 -7.92 -6.08
C VAL A 4 -32.16 -9.10 -5.23
N LYS A 5 -31.18 -9.74 -4.55
CA LYS A 5 -31.38 -10.88 -3.64
C LYS A 5 -31.41 -10.41 -2.20
N ILE A 6 -32.46 -10.74 -1.50
CA ILE A 6 -32.71 -10.39 -0.10
C ILE A 6 -32.69 -11.67 0.74
N LEU A 7 -31.94 -11.69 1.83
CA LEU A 7 -32.09 -12.72 2.87
C LEU A 7 -32.93 -12.13 4.00
N TRP A 8 -34.00 -12.82 4.39
CA TRP A 8 -34.84 -12.45 5.54
C TRP A 8 -34.76 -13.52 6.62
N VAL A 9 -34.27 -13.12 7.78
CA VAL A 9 -34.02 -13.99 8.93
C VAL A 9 -34.98 -13.62 10.05
N ASP A 10 -35.91 -14.53 10.41
CA ASP A 10 -36.91 -14.30 11.42
C ASP A 10 -37.48 -15.68 11.85
N ASP A 11 -37.56 -15.96 13.14
CA ASP A 11 -38.07 -17.25 13.66
C ASP A 11 -39.57 -17.47 13.37
N GLU A 12 -40.31 -16.37 13.17
CA GLU A 12 -41.71 -16.36 12.78
C GLU A 12 -41.91 -16.11 11.28
N ILE A 13 -40.94 -16.45 10.42
CA ILE A 13 -40.91 -16.13 8.98
C ILE A 13 -42.19 -16.60 8.23
N GLU A 14 -42.85 -17.65 8.67
CA GLU A 14 -44.10 -18.14 8.10
C GLU A 14 -45.23 -17.10 8.18
N LEU A 15 -45.23 -16.26 9.23
CA LEU A 15 -46.22 -15.20 9.43
C LEU A 15 -45.93 -14.02 8.47
N LEU A 16 -44.71 -13.92 7.93
CA LEU A 16 -44.28 -12.85 7.03
C LEU A 16 -44.48 -13.16 5.55
N LYS A 17 -45.11 -14.31 5.21
CA LYS A 17 -45.42 -14.68 3.81
C LYS A 17 -46.11 -13.57 3.00
N PRO A 18 -47.06 -12.78 3.52
CA PRO A 18 -47.65 -11.67 2.77
C PRO A 18 -46.64 -10.60 2.37
N HIS A 19 -45.64 -10.33 3.22
CA HIS A 19 -44.57 -9.36 2.98
C HIS A 19 -43.61 -9.90 1.91
N ILE A 20 -43.25 -11.17 2.00
CA ILE A 20 -42.41 -11.87 1.04
C ILE A 20 -43.03 -11.78 -0.36
N LEU A 21 -44.30 -12.20 -0.49
CA LEU A 21 -45.05 -12.16 -1.75
C LEU A 21 -45.20 -10.74 -2.29
N PHE A 22 -45.33 -9.74 -1.43
CA PHE A 22 -45.37 -8.34 -1.85
C PHE A 22 -44.04 -7.90 -2.49
N LEU A 23 -42.89 -8.25 -1.89
CA LEU A 23 -41.56 -7.92 -2.39
C LEU A 23 -41.23 -8.68 -3.68
N GLU A 24 -41.60 -9.97 -3.76
CA GLU A 24 -41.41 -10.76 -4.99
C GLU A 24 -42.17 -10.14 -6.18
N ARG A 25 -43.43 -9.67 -5.95
CA ARG A 25 -44.22 -8.95 -6.96
C ARG A 25 -43.57 -7.63 -7.37
N LYS A 26 -42.70 -7.05 -6.55
CA LYS A 26 -41.91 -5.85 -6.86
C LYS A 26 -40.59 -6.16 -7.58
N GLY A 27 -40.30 -7.46 -7.82
CA GLY A 27 -39.15 -7.91 -8.62
C GLY A 27 -37.92 -8.31 -7.78
N TYR A 28 -38.03 -8.36 -6.47
CA TYR A 28 -36.96 -8.86 -5.59
C TYR A 28 -36.96 -10.39 -5.54
N VAL A 29 -35.79 -10.97 -5.26
CA VAL A 29 -35.64 -12.40 -4.98
C VAL A 29 -35.41 -12.56 -3.49
N LEU A 30 -36.24 -13.37 -2.81
CA LEU A 30 -36.13 -13.58 -1.38
C LEU A 30 -35.68 -14.99 -1.05
N ALA A 31 -34.72 -15.09 -0.14
CA ALA A 31 -34.38 -16.28 0.62
C ALA A 31 -34.75 -16.05 2.08
N THR A 32 -35.07 -17.10 2.80
CA THR A 32 -35.49 -17.00 4.20
C THR A 32 -34.74 -17.98 5.08
N ALA A 33 -34.42 -17.57 6.29
CA ALA A 33 -33.88 -18.42 7.35
C ALA A 33 -34.67 -18.24 8.65
N ASN A 34 -34.71 -19.28 9.48
CA ASN A 34 -35.50 -19.28 10.72
C ASN A 34 -34.66 -18.96 11.98
N ASN A 35 -33.36 -18.85 11.83
CA ASN A 35 -32.42 -18.58 12.92
C ASN A 35 -31.11 -18.01 12.35
N GLY A 36 -30.21 -17.52 13.22
CA GLY A 36 -28.96 -16.91 12.85
C GLY A 36 -27.93 -17.89 12.27
N GLU A 37 -27.89 -19.14 12.75
CA GLU A 37 -26.94 -20.15 12.28
C GLU A 37 -27.21 -20.52 10.82
N ASP A 38 -28.47 -20.80 10.46
CA ASP A 38 -28.88 -21.07 9.08
C ASP A 38 -28.59 -19.86 8.16
N ALA A 39 -28.80 -18.65 8.69
CA ALA A 39 -28.51 -17.43 7.95
C ALA A 39 -26.99 -17.29 7.61
N LEU A 40 -26.11 -17.58 8.57
CA LEU A 40 -24.66 -17.56 8.34
C LEU A 40 -24.25 -18.61 7.30
N ASP A 41 -24.74 -19.83 7.41
CA ASP A 41 -24.49 -20.89 6.42
C ASP A 41 -24.97 -20.49 5.01
N MET A 42 -26.10 -19.81 4.90
CA MET A 42 -26.61 -19.33 3.61
C MET A 42 -25.74 -18.20 3.02
N ILE A 43 -25.26 -17.28 3.86
CA ILE A 43 -24.41 -16.16 3.45
C ILE A 43 -23.03 -16.65 2.95
N ASP A 44 -22.49 -17.70 3.57
CA ASP A 44 -21.23 -18.31 3.15
C ASP A 44 -21.34 -19.03 1.79
N ASN A 45 -22.52 -19.52 1.44
CA ASN A 45 -22.74 -20.27 0.21
C ASN A 45 -23.32 -19.44 -0.95
N GLU A 46 -23.98 -18.30 -0.66
CA GLU A 46 -24.68 -17.50 -1.67
C GLU A 46 -24.56 -15.99 -1.36
N ALA A 47 -24.42 -15.18 -2.40
CA ALA A 47 -24.32 -13.72 -2.25
C ALA A 47 -25.72 -13.08 -2.13
N TYR A 48 -25.89 -12.19 -1.15
CA TYR A 48 -27.07 -11.37 -0.93
C TYR A 48 -26.74 -9.88 -0.98
N ASP A 49 -27.68 -9.08 -1.48
CA ASP A 49 -27.51 -7.63 -1.59
C ASP A 49 -27.86 -6.90 -0.29
N ILE A 50 -28.77 -7.48 0.52
CA ILE A 50 -29.22 -6.92 1.81
C ILE A 50 -29.83 -8.03 2.66
N ILE A 51 -29.70 -7.89 3.97
CA ILE A 51 -30.25 -8.83 4.96
C ILE A 51 -31.26 -8.10 5.84
N PHE A 52 -32.45 -8.67 6.02
CA PHE A 52 -33.37 -8.34 7.12
C PHE A 52 -33.15 -9.34 8.23
N LEU A 53 -32.87 -8.86 9.44
CA LEU A 53 -32.49 -9.71 10.57
C LEU A 53 -33.32 -9.36 11.79
N ASP A 54 -34.13 -10.34 12.26
CA ASP A 54 -34.83 -10.21 13.54
C ASP A 54 -33.85 -10.27 14.70
N GLU A 55 -34.09 -9.49 15.71
CA GLU A 55 -33.24 -9.45 16.89
C GLU A 55 -33.49 -10.64 17.81
N ASN A 56 -34.77 -10.99 18.02
CA ASN A 56 -35.19 -11.99 18.99
C ASN A 56 -35.43 -13.35 18.33
N MET A 57 -34.37 -14.12 18.17
CA MET A 57 -34.43 -15.47 17.58
C MET A 57 -33.91 -16.53 18.57
N PRO A 58 -34.38 -17.79 18.46
CA PRO A 58 -33.82 -18.90 19.23
C PRO A 58 -32.38 -19.21 18.73
N GLY A 59 -31.51 -19.63 19.64
CA GLY A 59 -30.11 -19.88 19.37
C GLY A 59 -29.27 -18.62 19.56
N ILE A 60 -28.50 -18.24 18.53
CA ILE A 60 -27.77 -16.97 18.53
C ILE A 60 -28.73 -15.79 18.26
N SER A 61 -28.59 -14.72 19.02
CA SER A 61 -29.41 -13.51 18.85
C SER A 61 -29.11 -12.79 17.51
N GLY A 62 -30.02 -11.90 17.10
CA GLY A 62 -29.79 -11.06 15.91
C GLY A 62 -28.55 -10.20 16.04
N LEU A 63 -28.23 -9.67 17.22
CA LEU A 63 -27.03 -8.85 17.44
C LEU A 63 -25.74 -9.70 17.37
N GLU A 64 -25.76 -10.91 17.91
CA GLU A 64 -24.62 -11.84 17.76
C GLU A 64 -24.44 -12.26 16.29
N THR A 65 -25.53 -12.56 15.58
CA THR A 65 -25.53 -12.87 14.15
C THR A 65 -24.98 -11.69 13.34
N LEU A 66 -25.42 -10.46 13.64
CA LEU A 66 -24.92 -9.23 13.00
C LEU A 66 -23.40 -9.10 13.16
N SER A 67 -22.89 -9.33 14.36
CA SER A 67 -21.45 -9.24 14.64
C SER A 67 -20.65 -10.24 13.78
N LEU A 68 -21.12 -11.49 13.70
CA LEU A 68 -20.49 -12.54 12.89
C LEU A 68 -20.58 -12.24 11.38
N ILE A 69 -21.68 -11.65 10.91
CA ILE A 69 -21.82 -11.21 9.51
C ILE A 69 -20.74 -10.16 9.20
N TYR A 70 -20.56 -9.14 10.03
CA TYR A 70 -19.61 -8.05 9.76
C TYR A 70 -18.15 -8.43 9.97
N GLU A 71 -17.84 -9.53 10.67
CA GLU A 71 -16.48 -10.06 10.72
C GLU A 71 -15.99 -10.61 9.37
N ASN A 72 -16.90 -11.21 8.60
CA ASN A 72 -16.56 -11.94 7.38
C ASN A 72 -17.14 -11.34 6.10
N HIS A 73 -18.22 -10.55 6.18
CA HIS A 73 -18.97 -10.05 5.04
C HIS A 73 -19.29 -8.55 5.18
N ASN A 74 -19.39 -7.87 4.05
CA ASN A 74 -19.79 -6.46 3.99
C ASN A 74 -21.14 -6.30 3.30
N ILE A 75 -22.18 -6.90 3.92
CA ILE A 75 -23.55 -6.88 3.42
C ILE A 75 -24.38 -5.93 4.31
N PRO A 76 -25.15 -4.98 3.74
CA PRO A 76 -26.02 -4.13 4.54
C PRO A 76 -27.07 -4.95 5.29
N VAL A 77 -27.16 -4.73 6.60
CA VAL A 77 -28.13 -5.42 7.48
C VAL A 77 -29.14 -4.40 8.00
N VAL A 78 -30.42 -4.73 7.86
CA VAL A 78 -31.54 -4.01 8.44
C VAL A 78 -32.09 -4.83 9.61
N MET A 79 -31.93 -4.30 10.82
CA MET A 79 -32.44 -4.96 12.01
C MET A 79 -33.95 -4.80 12.14
N ILE A 80 -34.63 -5.82 12.62
CA ILE A 80 -36.08 -5.81 12.93
C ILE A 80 -36.23 -6.05 14.44
N THR A 81 -36.83 -5.11 15.16
CA THR A 81 -36.91 -5.13 16.63
C THR A 81 -38.31 -4.87 17.14
N LYS A 82 -38.62 -5.27 18.39
CA LYS A 82 -39.94 -5.10 19.03
C LYS A 82 -40.07 -3.81 19.85
N SER A 83 -38.99 -3.13 20.21
CA SER A 83 -39.05 -1.95 21.09
C SER A 83 -38.05 -0.85 20.74
N GLU A 84 -38.39 0.41 21.06
CA GLU A 84 -37.51 1.56 20.88
C GLU A 84 -36.35 1.59 21.89
N GLU A 85 -36.43 0.86 23.00
CA GLU A 85 -35.35 0.80 24.00
C GLU A 85 -34.17 -0.05 23.51
N GLU A 86 -34.43 -1.05 22.68
CA GLU A 86 -33.39 -1.86 22.00
C GLU A 86 -32.57 -1.02 21.06
N TYR A 87 -33.16 0.01 20.41
CA TYR A 87 -32.47 0.96 19.55
C TYR A 87 -31.35 1.74 20.26
N ILE A 88 -31.55 2.09 21.53
CA ILE A 88 -30.53 2.83 22.30
C ILE A 88 -29.28 1.94 22.54
N MET A 89 -29.49 0.64 22.71
CA MET A 89 -28.37 -0.30 22.80
C MET A 89 -27.64 -0.46 21.48
N GLU A 90 -28.36 -0.44 20.36
CA GLU A 90 -27.79 -0.51 19.00
C GLU A 90 -27.02 0.75 18.62
N GLU A 91 -27.47 1.93 19.02
CA GLU A 91 -26.76 3.19 18.85
C GLU A 91 -25.44 3.20 19.65
N ALA A 92 -25.43 2.58 20.84
CA ALA A 92 -24.23 2.38 21.66
C ALA A 92 -23.24 1.36 21.08
N LEU A 93 -23.70 0.38 20.29
CA LEU A 93 -22.85 -0.55 19.53
C LEU A 93 -22.26 0.06 18.24
N GLY A 94 -22.61 1.32 17.94
CA GLY A 94 -22.01 2.23 17.00
C GLY A 94 -21.88 1.74 15.55
N SER A 95 -22.72 2.27 14.68
CA SER A 95 -22.52 2.42 13.22
C SER A 95 -22.47 1.16 12.33
N LYS A 96 -22.71 -0.04 12.82
CA LYS A 96 -22.68 -1.26 12.00
C LYS A 96 -24.03 -1.61 11.34
N ILE A 97 -25.14 -1.00 11.75
CA ILE A 97 -26.49 -1.26 11.24
C ILE A 97 -26.81 -0.29 10.11
N SER A 98 -27.28 -0.82 8.97
CA SER A 98 -27.62 0.03 7.82
C SER A 98 -28.96 0.75 7.96
N ASP A 99 -29.93 0.09 8.65
CA ASP A 99 -31.23 0.64 8.98
C ASP A 99 -31.91 -0.26 10.04
N TYR A 100 -33.03 0.21 10.64
CA TYR A 100 -33.83 -0.62 11.53
C TYR A 100 -35.31 -0.42 11.29
N LEU A 101 -36.12 -1.43 11.62
CA LEU A 101 -37.57 -1.44 11.51
C LEU A 101 -38.19 -1.96 12.82
N ILE A 102 -39.26 -1.30 13.27
CA ILE A 102 -39.96 -1.68 14.50
C ILE A 102 -41.18 -2.55 14.16
N LYS A 103 -41.32 -3.69 14.82
CA LYS A 103 -42.50 -4.58 14.69
C LYS A 103 -43.75 -3.91 15.31
N PRO A 104 -44.92 -3.99 14.66
CA PRO A 104 -45.22 -4.75 13.44
C PRO A 104 -44.73 -4.05 12.17
N VAL A 105 -43.96 -4.74 11.35
CA VAL A 105 -43.39 -4.19 10.12
C VAL A 105 -44.46 -4.00 9.06
N ASN A 106 -44.44 -2.83 8.39
CA ASN A 106 -45.30 -2.54 7.26
C ASN A 106 -44.55 -2.82 5.95
N PRO A 107 -45.17 -3.50 4.93
CA PRO A 107 -44.53 -3.74 3.65
C PRO A 107 -43.96 -2.49 2.96
N HIS A 108 -44.56 -1.33 3.16
CA HIS A 108 -44.06 -0.07 2.60
C HIS A 108 -42.83 0.45 3.33
N GLN A 109 -42.71 0.23 4.64
CA GLN A 109 -41.49 0.56 5.39
C GLN A 109 -40.29 -0.30 4.95
N ILE A 110 -40.55 -1.61 4.75
CA ILE A 110 -39.54 -2.52 4.20
C ILE A 110 -39.07 -2.05 2.81
N LEU A 111 -40.02 -1.70 1.94
CA LEU A 111 -39.70 -1.21 0.61
C LEU A 111 -38.92 0.13 0.64
N LEU A 112 -39.24 1.02 1.60
CA LEU A 112 -38.54 2.27 1.80
C LEU A 112 -37.09 2.02 2.25
N SER A 113 -36.90 1.14 3.24
CA SER A 113 -35.58 0.75 3.74
C SER A 113 -34.74 0.09 2.64
N LEU A 114 -35.34 -0.82 1.86
CA LEU A 114 -34.69 -1.41 0.67
C LEU A 114 -34.20 -0.34 -0.30
N LYS A 115 -35.07 0.58 -0.70
CA LYS A 115 -34.71 1.67 -1.63
C LYS A 115 -33.61 2.55 -1.07
N LYS A 116 -33.71 2.96 0.19
CA LYS A 116 -32.71 3.78 0.87
C LYS A 116 -31.32 3.11 0.82
N ASN A 117 -31.23 1.84 1.17
CA ASN A 117 -29.96 1.12 1.30
C ASN A 117 -29.37 0.71 -0.07
N LEU A 118 -30.21 0.22 -0.99
CA LEU A 118 -29.78 -0.26 -2.31
C LEU A 118 -29.58 0.89 -3.31
N ASP A 119 -30.46 1.90 -3.32
CA ASP A 119 -30.33 3.04 -4.22
C ASP A 119 -29.16 3.93 -3.84
N THR A 120 -28.85 4.10 -2.53
CA THR A 120 -27.66 4.83 -2.09
C THR A 120 -26.38 4.16 -2.60
N LYS A 121 -26.25 2.85 -2.43
CA LYS A 121 -25.08 2.10 -2.94
C LYS A 121 -24.97 2.21 -4.46
N ARG A 122 -26.08 2.04 -5.18
CA ARG A 122 -26.11 2.19 -6.63
C ARG A 122 -25.74 3.59 -7.10
N LEU A 123 -26.30 4.63 -6.47
CA LEU A 123 -26.00 6.02 -6.78
C LEU A 123 -24.54 6.39 -6.50
N VAL A 124 -23.97 5.89 -5.41
CA VAL A 124 -22.54 6.06 -5.10
C VAL A 124 -21.69 5.40 -6.17
N ASN A 125 -21.98 4.16 -6.54
CA ASN A 125 -21.25 3.43 -7.58
C ASN A 125 -21.35 4.12 -8.95
N GLU A 126 -22.54 4.57 -9.36
CA GLU A 126 -22.74 5.33 -10.59
C GLU A 126 -21.98 6.65 -10.58
N LYS A 127 -21.98 7.37 -9.45
CA LYS A 127 -21.25 8.62 -9.28
C LYS A 127 -19.74 8.41 -9.35
N VAL A 128 -19.19 7.42 -8.65
CA VAL A 128 -17.75 7.09 -8.68
C VAL A 128 -17.33 6.72 -10.10
N THR A 129 -18.09 5.86 -10.77
CA THR A 129 -17.82 5.46 -12.17
C THR A 129 -17.86 6.65 -13.13
N SER A 130 -18.87 7.52 -13.01
CA SER A 130 -19.00 8.72 -13.86
C SER A 130 -17.86 9.72 -13.61
N ASN A 131 -17.48 9.93 -12.35
CA ASN A 131 -16.37 10.80 -12.00
C ASN A 131 -15.04 10.25 -12.55
N TYR A 132 -14.80 8.94 -12.45
CA TYR A 132 -13.61 8.34 -13.03
C TYR A 132 -13.57 8.49 -14.55
N GLN A 133 -14.70 8.29 -15.25
CA GLN A 133 -14.75 8.50 -16.71
C GLN A 133 -14.38 9.92 -17.13
N LYS A 134 -14.74 10.91 -16.31
CA LYS A 134 -14.32 12.30 -16.54
C LYS A 134 -12.82 12.46 -16.30
N GLU A 135 -12.34 12.03 -15.14
CA GLU A 135 -10.93 12.13 -14.74
C GLU A 135 -10.01 11.31 -15.67
N PHE A 136 -10.49 10.17 -16.19
CA PHE A 136 -9.77 9.38 -17.20
C PHE A 136 -9.35 10.23 -18.40
N ARG A 137 -10.26 11.08 -18.90
CA ARG A 137 -9.96 11.99 -20.03
C ARG A 137 -8.92 13.03 -19.63
N GLU A 138 -9.06 13.60 -18.44
CA GLU A 138 -8.13 14.61 -17.91
C GLU A 138 -6.72 14.02 -17.74
N ILE A 139 -6.59 12.83 -17.15
CA ILE A 139 -5.31 12.13 -17.01
C ILE A 139 -4.72 11.80 -18.40
N SER A 140 -5.54 11.26 -19.33
CA SER A 140 -5.07 10.92 -20.66
C SER A 140 -4.59 12.15 -21.45
N MET A 141 -5.24 13.30 -21.28
CA MET A 141 -4.79 14.56 -21.86
C MET A 141 -3.51 15.07 -21.20
N ALA A 142 -3.43 14.99 -19.87
CA ALA A 142 -2.23 15.38 -19.13
C ALA A 142 -1.01 14.55 -19.56
N LEU A 143 -1.16 13.25 -19.77
CA LEU A 143 -0.08 12.36 -20.24
C LEU A 143 0.55 12.80 -21.56
N LEU A 144 -0.15 13.57 -22.41
CA LEU A 144 0.38 14.03 -23.70
C LEU A 144 1.41 15.14 -23.58
N ASP A 145 1.43 15.91 -22.49
CA ASP A 145 2.28 17.10 -22.34
C ASP A 145 2.92 17.25 -20.94
N VAL A 146 3.25 16.13 -20.29
CA VAL A 146 3.94 16.16 -18.98
C VAL A 146 5.36 16.65 -19.13
N ARG A 147 5.72 17.72 -18.42
CA ARG A 147 7.02 18.40 -18.53
C ARG A 147 7.86 18.33 -17.26
N SER A 148 7.27 18.04 -16.12
CA SER A 148 7.94 18.08 -14.83
C SER A 148 7.67 16.82 -13.99
N LEU A 149 8.58 16.51 -13.07
CA LEU A 149 8.37 15.41 -12.11
C LEU A 149 7.16 15.68 -11.21
N LYS A 150 6.89 16.95 -10.89
CA LYS A 150 5.70 17.33 -10.10
C LYS A 150 4.40 16.89 -10.78
N GLU A 151 4.28 17.11 -12.09
CA GLU A 151 3.11 16.67 -12.86
C GLU A 151 3.01 15.13 -12.91
N TRP A 152 4.14 14.42 -12.99
CA TRP A 152 4.16 12.96 -12.88
C TRP A 152 3.68 12.47 -11.51
N ILE A 153 4.07 13.14 -10.44
CA ILE A 153 3.60 12.84 -9.08
C ILE A 153 2.09 13.04 -8.99
N GLU A 154 1.56 14.15 -9.51
CA GLU A 154 0.12 14.45 -9.51
C GLU A 154 -0.68 13.40 -10.31
N ILE A 155 -0.17 12.98 -11.47
CA ILE A 155 -0.77 11.90 -12.26
C ILE A 155 -0.77 10.58 -11.48
N TYR A 156 0.36 10.21 -10.88
CA TYR A 156 0.46 8.98 -10.10
C TYR A 156 -0.49 8.97 -8.90
N GLN A 157 -0.58 10.08 -8.17
CA GLN A 157 -1.50 10.23 -7.06
C GLN A 157 -2.97 10.09 -7.50
N LYS A 158 -3.35 10.64 -8.65
CA LYS A 158 -4.69 10.47 -9.23
C LYS A 158 -4.96 9.02 -9.62
N LEU A 159 -4.01 8.35 -10.27
CA LEU A 159 -4.15 6.93 -10.63
C LEU A 159 -4.32 6.05 -9.39
N VAL A 160 -3.55 6.28 -8.35
CA VAL A 160 -3.69 5.58 -7.06
C VAL A 160 -5.03 5.88 -6.40
N HIS A 161 -5.47 7.14 -6.39
CA HIS A 161 -6.79 7.51 -5.85
C HIS A 161 -7.91 6.70 -6.50
N TRP A 162 -7.94 6.68 -7.84
CA TRP A 162 -8.96 5.94 -8.56
C TRP A 162 -8.86 4.43 -8.40
N GLU A 163 -7.67 3.89 -8.27
CA GLU A 163 -7.47 2.47 -7.98
C GLU A 163 -8.12 2.08 -6.65
N VAL A 164 -7.89 2.86 -5.59
CA VAL A 164 -8.47 2.63 -4.27
C VAL A 164 -10.00 2.83 -4.28
N GLU A 165 -10.50 3.87 -4.94
CA GLU A 165 -11.96 4.14 -5.00
C GLU A 165 -12.73 3.10 -5.82
N LEU A 166 -12.20 2.68 -6.97
CA LEU A 166 -12.83 1.65 -7.80
C LEU A 166 -12.79 0.27 -7.14
N ASP A 167 -11.75 -0.03 -6.36
CA ASP A 167 -11.68 -1.26 -5.56
C ASP A 167 -12.78 -1.34 -4.49
N LYS A 168 -13.10 -0.22 -3.84
CA LYS A 168 -14.19 -0.18 -2.83
C LYS A 168 -15.55 -0.56 -3.40
N ILE A 169 -15.80 -0.23 -4.65
CA ILE A 169 -17.08 -0.50 -5.33
C ILE A 169 -17.04 -1.76 -6.22
N ASN A 170 -15.93 -2.49 -6.24
CA ASN A 170 -15.71 -3.69 -7.07
C ASN A 170 -16.01 -3.47 -8.57
N ALA A 171 -15.63 -2.32 -9.13
CA ALA A 171 -15.87 -1.94 -10.52
C ALA A 171 -14.84 -2.59 -11.47
N SER A 172 -14.89 -3.91 -11.65
CA SER A 172 -13.89 -4.69 -12.40
C SER A 172 -13.60 -4.14 -13.80
N GLY A 173 -14.63 -3.80 -14.59
CA GLY A 173 -14.42 -3.24 -15.93
C GLY A 173 -13.74 -1.87 -15.95
N MET A 174 -13.92 -1.05 -14.91
CA MET A 174 -13.21 0.24 -14.78
C MET A 174 -11.79 0.04 -14.30
N LEU A 175 -11.54 -0.96 -13.45
CA LEU A 175 -10.19 -1.32 -13.00
C LEU A 175 -9.30 -1.80 -14.16
N GLU A 176 -9.84 -2.57 -15.10
CA GLU A 176 -9.10 -2.95 -16.32
C GLU A 176 -8.70 -1.73 -17.16
N ILE A 177 -9.61 -0.77 -17.32
CA ILE A 177 -9.32 0.49 -18.02
C ILE A 177 -8.26 1.31 -17.28
N LEU A 178 -8.34 1.39 -15.96
CA LEU A 178 -7.35 2.07 -15.12
C LEU A 178 -5.97 1.39 -15.23
N GLU A 179 -5.92 0.07 -15.25
CA GLU A 179 -4.67 -0.68 -15.43
C GLU A 179 -4.01 -0.37 -16.77
N MET A 180 -4.80 -0.31 -17.86
CA MET A 180 -4.28 0.12 -19.17
C MET A 180 -3.72 1.55 -19.11
N GLN A 181 -4.38 2.48 -18.42
CA GLN A 181 -3.92 3.85 -18.26
C GLN A 181 -2.64 3.93 -17.39
N LYS A 182 -2.53 3.14 -16.33
CA LYS A 182 -1.32 3.01 -15.52
C LYS A 182 -0.13 2.49 -16.35
N ASN A 183 -0.37 1.49 -17.18
CA ASN A 183 0.66 0.93 -18.05
C ASN A 183 1.15 1.97 -19.09
N GLU A 184 0.25 2.75 -19.67
CA GLU A 184 0.61 3.85 -20.56
C GLU A 184 1.42 4.93 -19.81
N ALA A 185 0.95 5.33 -18.64
CA ALA A 185 1.65 6.30 -17.79
C ALA A 185 3.06 5.83 -17.44
N ASN A 186 3.24 4.57 -17.02
CA ASN A 186 4.55 3.99 -16.74
C ASN A 186 5.47 3.96 -17.97
N SER A 187 4.92 3.69 -19.16
CA SER A 187 5.68 3.72 -20.41
C SER A 187 6.22 5.11 -20.73
N GLN A 188 5.43 6.14 -20.48
CA GLN A 188 5.84 7.53 -20.71
C GLN A 188 6.76 8.04 -19.59
N PHE A 189 6.48 7.69 -18.33
CA PHE A 189 7.32 7.99 -17.17
C PHE A 189 8.74 7.42 -17.36
N PHE A 190 8.84 6.19 -17.84
CA PHE A 190 10.13 5.59 -18.17
C PHE A 190 10.95 6.45 -19.15
N LYS A 191 10.32 6.96 -20.21
CA LYS A 191 10.99 7.84 -21.20
C LYS A 191 11.43 9.15 -20.55
N TYR A 192 10.57 9.71 -19.69
CA TYR A 192 10.86 10.92 -18.95
C TYR A 192 12.07 10.74 -18.00
N VAL A 193 12.06 9.67 -17.18
CA VAL A 193 13.17 9.33 -16.29
C VAL A 193 14.46 9.14 -17.10
N LYS A 194 14.41 8.37 -18.17
CA LYS A 194 15.59 8.12 -19.03
C LYS A 194 16.23 9.40 -19.54
N SER A 195 15.45 10.44 -19.83
CA SER A 195 15.97 11.72 -20.35
C SER A 195 16.42 12.71 -19.25
N HIS A 196 15.87 12.61 -18.03
CA HIS A 196 16.08 13.61 -16.97
C HIS A 196 16.89 13.09 -15.78
N TYR A 197 16.95 11.79 -15.52
CA TYR A 197 17.53 11.23 -14.30
C TYR A 197 18.97 11.69 -14.03
N LYS A 198 19.79 11.77 -15.08
CA LYS A 198 21.19 12.22 -14.93
C LYS A 198 21.28 13.67 -14.45
N SER A 199 20.34 14.53 -14.85
CA SER A 199 20.30 15.92 -14.37
C SER A 199 19.82 16.03 -12.93
N TRP A 200 18.93 15.14 -12.47
CA TRP A 200 18.45 15.13 -11.08
C TRP A 200 19.55 14.82 -10.05
N LEU A 201 20.59 14.10 -10.46
CA LEU A 201 21.70 13.72 -9.58
C LEU A 201 22.74 14.86 -9.43
N LYS A 202 22.55 15.97 -10.15
CA LYS A 202 23.42 17.14 -10.05
C LYS A 202 22.72 18.23 -9.27
N ASP A 203 23.43 18.90 -8.38
CA ASP A 203 22.88 20.02 -7.63
C ASP A 203 22.35 21.12 -8.57
N GLY A 204 21.13 21.57 -8.33
CA GLY A 204 20.47 22.63 -9.10
C GLY A 204 19.12 23.00 -8.50
N ASP A 205 18.62 24.20 -8.80
CA ASP A 205 17.39 24.77 -8.20
C ASP A 205 16.10 23.98 -8.52
N GLU A 206 16.09 23.14 -9.55
CA GLU A 206 14.94 22.32 -9.97
C GLU A 206 15.14 20.81 -9.70
N THR A 207 16.12 20.45 -8.86
CA THR A 207 16.36 19.03 -8.53
C THR A 207 15.28 18.50 -7.60
N PRO A 208 14.68 17.34 -7.91
CA PRO A 208 13.73 16.72 -6.99
C PRO A 208 14.42 16.25 -5.71
N ILE A 209 13.65 16.12 -4.65
CA ILE A 209 14.13 15.42 -3.45
C ILE A 209 14.36 13.95 -3.83
N LEU A 210 15.60 13.50 -3.67
CA LEU A 210 16.02 12.13 -3.91
C LEU A 210 16.34 11.43 -2.59
N SER A 211 16.57 10.11 -2.63
CA SER A 211 16.88 9.33 -1.43
C SER A 211 17.98 9.97 -0.57
N HIS A 212 19.08 10.43 -1.16
CA HIS A 212 20.20 10.99 -0.42
C HIS A 212 19.99 12.42 0.10
N THR A 213 18.96 13.14 -0.36
CA THR A 213 18.65 14.48 0.14
C THR A 213 17.47 14.50 1.11
N LEU A 214 16.72 13.40 1.22
CA LEU A 214 15.47 13.31 1.98
C LEU A 214 15.62 13.75 3.45
N MET A 215 16.57 13.18 4.18
CA MET A 215 16.75 13.49 5.59
C MET A 215 17.12 14.97 5.80
N LYS A 216 18.04 15.49 4.98
CA LYS A 216 18.49 16.88 5.02
C LYS A 216 17.37 17.88 4.74
N GLU A 217 16.53 17.59 3.74
CA GLU A 217 15.51 18.54 3.27
C GLU A 217 14.20 18.43 4.05
N LYS A 218 13.84 17.24 4.55
CA LYS A 218 12.52 16.98 5.13
C LYS A 218 12.52 16.65 6.60
N VAL A 219 13.53 15.98 7.12
CA VAL A 219 13.52 15.47 8.49
C VAL A 219 14.27 16.42 9.44
N PHE A 220 15.54 16.65 9.18
CA PHE A 220 16.38 17.42 10.12
C PHE A 220 15.91 18.85 10.38
N PRO A 221 15.39 19.61 9.38
CA PRO A 221 14.86 20.96 9.64
C PRO A 221 13.58 20.98 10.47
N ASN A 222 12.90 19.83 10.60
CA ASN A 222 11.62 19.67 11.29
C ASN A 222 11.72 18.86 12.60
N LEU A 223 12.93 18.58 13.09
CA LEU A 223 13.09 17.95 14.40
C LEU A 223 12.59 18.89 15.50
N SER A 224 11.90 18.31 16.48
CA SER A 224 11.44 19.06 17.66
C SER A 224 12.62 19.36 18.58
N ASN A 225 12.66 20.57 19.15
CA ASN A 225 13.63 20.95 20.17
C ASN A 225 13.22 20.53 21.59
N ASP A 226 11.91 20.32 21.80
CA ASP A 226 11.35 20.10 23.13
C ASP A 226 10.88 18.67 23.38
N LYS A 227 10.69 17.90 22.30
CA LYS A 227 10.15 16.54 22.34
C LYS A 227 10.94 15.61 21.42
N SER A 228 10.92 14.33 21.76
CA SER A 228 11.47 13.28 20.91
C SER A 228 10.77 13.25 19.55
N SER A 229 11.52 13.08 18.49
CA SER A 229 11.02 12.90 17.12
C SER A 229 11.20 11.46 16.67
N PHE A 230 10.26 10.95 15.89
CA PHE A 230 10.30 9.59 15.37
C PHE A 230 10.38 9.61 13.84
N PHE A 231 11.33 8.87 13.30
CA PHE A 231 11.43 8.59 11.86
C PHE A 231 11.17 7.11 11.63
N LEU A 232 10.05 6.83 10.97
CA LEU A 232 9.59 5.48 10.67
C LEU A 232 9.76 5.20 9.18
N LEU A 233 10.59 4.23 8.84
CA LEU A 233 10.75 3.72 7.49
C LEU A 233 10.14 2.33 7.40
N ILE A 234 9.10 2.19 6.57
CA ILE A 234 8.52 0.89 6.23
C ILE A 234 9.11 0.46 4.89
N ASP A 235 9.93 -0.58 4.93
CA ASP A 235 10.65 -1.12 3.78
C ASP A 235 9.68 -1.51 2.65
N ASN A 236 9.89 -0.98 1.44
CA ASN A 236 9.11 -1.32 0.26
C ASN A 236 7.62 -0.92 0.30
N LEU A 237 7.27 0.13 1.07
CA LEU A 237 5.89 0.63 1.17
C LEU A 237 5.54 1.49 -0.06
N ARG A 238 4.53 1.11 -0.83
CA ARG A 238 4.02 1.90 -1.96
C ARG A 238 3.08 3.02 -1.49
N TYR A 239 2.91 4.01 -2.36
CA TYR A 239 2.00 5.13 -2.11
C TYR A 239 0.53 4.68 -1.97
N ASP A 240 0.07 3.69 -2.74
CA ASP A 240 -1.28 3.12 -2.62
C ASP A 240 -1.50 2.37 -1.29
N GLN A 241 -0.45 1.73 -0.77
CA GLN A 241 -0.49 1.12 0.57
C GLN A 241 -0.56 2.19 1.67
N TRP A 242 0.18 3.30 1.53
CA TRP A 242 0.00 4.44 2.42
C TRP A 242 -1.46 4.91 2.44
N LYS A 243 -2.09 5.08 1.29
CA LYS A 243 -3.48 5.60 1.18
C LYS A 243 -4.52 4.70 1.87
N ILE A 244 -4.28 3.40 1.99
CA ILE A 244 -5.17 2.50 2.75
C ILE A 244 -4.87 2.47 4.24
N LEU A 245 -3.63 2.79 4.66
CA LEU A 245 -3.25 2.89 6.08
C LEU A 245 -3.58 4.27 6.67
N GLN A 246 -3.61 5.31 5.85
CA GLN A 246 -3.85 6.69 6.25
C GLN A 246 -5.08 6.86 7.14
N PRO A 247 -6.29 6.34 6.81
CA PRO A 247 -7.48 6.52 7.65
C PRO A 247 -7.32 5.93 9.06
N ILE A 248 -6.55 4.83 9.20
CA ILE A 248 -6.30 4.20 10.49
C ILE A 248 -5.34 5.07 11.31
N ILE A 249 -4.29 5.60 10.69
CA ILE A 249 -3.30 6.45 11.35
C ILE A 249 -3.90 7.79 11.76
N GLU A 250 -4.79 8.33 10.94
CA GLU A 250 -5.51 9.58 11.22
C GLU A 250 -6.46 9.50 12.41
N GLU A 251 -6.72 8.33 13.00
CA GLU A 251 -7.43 8.24 14.28
C GLU A 251 -6.63 8.92 15.42
N TRP A 252 -5.31 8.88 15.38
CA TRP A 252 -4.42 9.42 16.42
C TRP A 252 -3.56 10.59 15.98
N PHE A 253 -3.40 10.78 14.66
CA PHE A 253 -2.54 11.80 14.10
C PHE A 253 -3.29 12.73 13.15
N THR A 254 -2.78 13.95 13.03
CA THR A 254 -3.10 14.89 11.94
C THR A 254 -1.97 14.83 10.91
N VAL A 255 -2.30 14.79 9.64
CA VAL A 255 -1.34 14.89 8.55
C VAL A 255 -0.97 16.36 8.35
N ASP A 256 0.24 16.75 8.75
CA ASP A 256 0.76 18.12 8.55
C ASP A 256 1.29 18.32 7.13
N GLU A 257 1.93 17.26 6.59
CA GLU A 257 2.47 17.24 5.25
C GLU A 257 2.33 15.85 4.63
N GLU A 258 1.74 15.78 3.46
CA GLU A 258 1.78 14.62 2.58
C GLU A 258 2.53 15.03 1.31
N SER A 259 3.74 14.53 1.15
CA SER A 259 4.59 14.79 -0.02
C SER A 259 5.23 13.50 -0.52
N THR A 260 6.01 13.60 -1.56
CA THR A 260 6.75 12.47 -2.13
C THR A 260 8.19 12.87 -2.39
N PHE A 261 9.06 11.86 -2.43
CA PHE A 261 10.40 11.98 -2.95
C PHE A 261 10.64 10.91 -4.03
N CYS A 262 11.68 11.07 -4.82
CA CYS A 262 12.01 10.10 -5.85
C CYS A 262 13.15 9.18 -5.34
N SER A 263 12.87 7.88 -5.26
CA SER A 263 13.88 6.89 -4.93
C SER A 263 14.95 6.83 -6.03
N ILE A 264 16.22 6.79 -5.63
CA ILE A 264 17.33 6.67 -6.59
C ILE A 264 17.40 5.28 -7.22
N LEU A 265 17.99 5.20 -8.40
CA LEU A 265 18.24 3.93 -9.08
C LEU A 265 19.59 3.31 -8.62
N PRO A 266 19.62 2.01 -8.43
CA PRO A 266 18.53 1.06 -8.38
C PRO A 266 17.54 1.33 -7.23
N THR A 267 16.24 1.22 -7.49
CA THR A 267 15.19 1.30 -6.45
C THR A 267 15.23 0.05 -5.57
N ALA A 268 16.28 -0.10 -4.82
CA ALA A 268 16.57 -1.27 -4.02
C ALA A 268 17.24 -0.87 -2.70
N THR A 269 16.91 -1.60 -1.64
CA THR A 269 17.33 -1.33 -0.25
C THR A 269 18.81 -1.00 -0.11
N GLN A 270 19.68 -1.75 -0.79
CA GLN A 270 21.13 -1.55 -0.75
C GLN A 270 21.55 -0.13 -1.20
N TYR A 271 20.87 0.42 -2.21
CA TYR A 271 21.18 1.70 -2.81
C TYR A 271 20.38 2.83 -2.16
N SER A 272 19.06 2.74 -2.23
CA SER A 272 18.17 3.83 -1.81
C SER A 272 18.18 4.04 -0.30
N ARG A 273 18.09 2.98 0.53
CA ARG A 273 18.08 3.13 1.99
C ARG A 273 19.42 3.58 2.55
N ASN A 274 20.52 3.00 2.08
CA ASN A 274 21.85 3.47 2.47
C ASN A 274 22.05 4.94 2.09
N SER A 275 21.51 5.39 0.95
CA SER A 275 21.56 6.80 0.55
C SER A 275 20.68 7.69 1.44
N ILE A 276 19.50 7.26 1.85
CA ILE A 276 18.66 7.99 2.82
C ILE A 276 19.46 8.23 4.12
N PHE A 277 20.03 7.18 4.70
CA PHE A 277 20.71 7.29 5.98
C PHE A 277 22.09 7.92 5.91
N SER A 278 22.80 7.78 4.80
CA SER A 278 24.10 8.43 4.65
C SER A 278 24.02 9.88 4.18
N GLY A 279 22.93 10.28 3.52
CA GLY A 279 22.86 11.56 2.82
C GLY A 279 23.88 11.69 1.68
N LEU A 280 24.27 10.56 1.09
CA LEU A 280 25.27 10.45 0.04
C LEU A 280 24.75 9.58 -1.10
N THR A 281 25.27 9.80 -2.29
CA THR A 281 25.03 8.90 -3.42
C THR A 281 25.74 7.56 -3.21
N PRO A 282 25.31 6.45 -3.87
CA PRO A 282 25.97 5.15 -3.72
C PRO A 282 27.49 5.18 -4.03
N LEU A 283 27.91 5.98 -5.02
CA LEU A 283 29.33 6.14 -5.34
C LEU A 283 30.08 6.83 -4.18
N ASP A 284 29.50 7.87 -3.60
CA ASP A 284 30.14 8.60 -2.50
C ASP A 284 30.17 7.74 -1.23
N ILE A 285 29.15 6.92 -0.97
CA ILE A 285 29.15 5.94 0.13
C ILE A 285 30.31 4.97 -0.08
N SER A 286 30.46 4.40 -1.28
CA SER A 286 31.52 3.42 -1.58
C SER A 286 32.92 4.00 -1.41
N LYS A 287 33.11 5.30 -1.75
CA LYS A 287 34.39 6.01 -1.57
C LYS A 287 34.67 6.37 -0.12
N ARG A 288 33.65 6.85 0.61
CA ARG A 288 33.79 7.29 1.99
C ARG A 288 33.88 6.12 2.98
N PHE A 289 33.14 5.04 2.69
CA PHE A 289 33.05 3.87 3.56
C PHE A 289 33.40 2.56 2.81
N PRO A 290 34.61 2.44 2.26
CA PRO A 290 34.98 1.30 1.42
C PRO A 290 34.91 -0.05 2.13
N HIS A 291 34.97 -0.08 3.47
CA HIS A 291 34.88 -1.30 4.27
C HIS A 291 33.42 -1.66 4.67
N LEU A 292 32.49 -0.71 4.56
CA LEU A 292 31.07 -0.90 4.91
C LEU A 292 30.21 -1.09 3.67
N TRP A 293 30.61 -0.54 2.54
CA TRP A 293 29.96 -0.76 1.25
C TRP A 293 30.25 -2.17 0.72
N LYS A 294 29.21 -2.80 0.17
CA LYS A 294 29.32 -4.06 -0.56
C LYS A 294 28.65 -3.95 -1.92
N ASN A 295 29.30 -4.46 -2.97
CA ASN A 295 28.71 -4.54 -4.29
C ASN A 295 27.74 -5.71 -4.43
N ASP A 296 26.94 -5.73 -5.51
CA ASP A 296 25.91 -6.76 -5.73
C ASP A 296 26.43 -8.21 -5.70
N HIS A 297 27.60 -8.46 -6.22
CA HIS A 297 28.22 -9.77 -6.31
C HIS A 297 28.89 -10.24 -4.99
N GLU A 298 29.09 -9.35 -4.02
CA GLU A 298 29.73 -9.68 -2.75
C GLU A 298 28.74 -10.35 -1.79
N GLU A 299 29.21 -11.32 -1.03
CA GLU A 299 28.41 -12.06 -0.07
C GLU A 299 28.11 -11.26 1.20
N GLY A 300 26.99 -11.59 1.85
CA GLY A 300 26.53 -11.03 3.12
C GLY A 300 25.59 -9.84 2.98
N GLY A 301 25.10 -9.34 4.12
CA GLY A 301 24.15 -8.24 4.15
C GLY A 301 24.76 -6.94 3.61
N LYS A 302 23.97 -6.21 2.83
CA LYS A 302 24.40 -5.00 2.11
C LYS A 302 23.86 -3.71 2.72
N ASN A 303 23.07 -3.83 3.77
CA ASN A 303 22.42 -2.74 4.49
C ASN A 303 22.52 -2.98 6.03
N LEU A 304 23.74 -3.22 6.51
CA LEU A 304 24.01 -3.52 7.93
C LEU A 304 24.48 -2.31 8.73
N TYR A 305 24.87 -1.23 8.05
CA TYR A 305 25.56 -0.07 8.64
C TYR A 305 24.75 1.23 8.52
N GLU A 306 23.42 1.10 8.48
CA GLU A 306 22.50 2.24 8.34
C GLU A 306 22.64 3.22 9.52
N LYS A 307 22.88 2.72 10.72
CA LYS A 307 23.12 3.55 11.91
C LYS A 307 24.39 4.39 11.76
N GLU A 308 25.49 3.77 11.39
CA GLU A 308 26.79 4.43 11.20
C GLU A 308 26.73 5.48 10.09
N PHE A 309 26.01 5.19 9.03
CA PHE A 309 25.77 6.15 7.94
C PHE A 309 24.98 7.37 8.42
N LEU A 310 23.96 7.16 9.24
CA LEU A 310 23.15 8.25 9.78
C LEU A 310 23.95 9.09 10.79
N GLU A 311 24.73 8.48 11.66
CA GLU A 311 25.63 9.17 12.59
C GLU A 311 26.63 10.08 11.85
N ASP A 312 27.23 9.58 10.75
CA ASP A 312 28.12 10.39 9.89
C ASP A 312 27.36 11.53 9.20
N GLN A 313 26.14 11.28 8.69
CA GLN A 313 25.32 12.32 8.07
C GLN A 313 25.01 13.44 9.06
N MET A 314 24.57 13.10 10.27
CA MET A 314 24.26 14.08 11.32
C MET A 314 25.49 14.88 11.72
N GLN A 315 26.64 14.23 11.85
CA GLN A 315 27.91 14.91 12.15
C GLN A 315 28.32 15.89 11.05
N ARG A 316 28.24 15.49 9.78
CA ARG A 316 28.57 16.37 8.63
C ARG A 316 27.66 17.59 8.54
N LEU A 317 26.40 17.48 8.98
CA LEU A 317 25.42 18.57 8.96
C LEU A 317 25.43 19.42 10.22
N GLY A 318 26.32 19.13 11.19
CA GLY A 318 26.43 19.91 12.43
C GLY A 318 25.33 19.66 13.45
N ILE A 319 24.60 18.54 13.34
CA ILE A 319 23.53 18.11 14.25
C ILE A 319 23.92 16.85 15.05
N GLY A 320 25.22 16.56 15.14
CA GLY A 320 25.73 15.36 15.80
C GLY A 320 25.60 15.36 17.33
N GLU A 321 25.21 16.49 17.94
CA GLU A 321 24.92 16.57 19.37
C GLU A 321 23.57 15.94 19.76
N ASN A 322 22.66 15.78 18.80
CA ASN A 322 21.36 15.18 19.03
C ASN A 322 21.52 13.68 19.31
N LYS A 323 20.90 13.23 20.40
CA LYS A 323 20.89 11.80 20.74
C LYS A 323 20.01 11.04 19.77
N MET A 324 20.60 10.17 18.97
CA MET A 324 19.89 9.33 18.01
C MET A 324 19.98 7.86 18.40
N VAL A 325 18.88 7.14 18.22
CA VAL A 325 18.82 5.68 18.32
C VAL A 325 18.24 5.09 17.05
N TYR A 326 18.80 3.95 16.64
CA TYR A 326 18.39 3.22 15.44
C TYR A 326 17.91 1.81 15.78
N HIS A 327 16.74 1.42 15.30
CA HIS A 327 16.14 0.10 15.45
C HIS A 327 15.69 -0.47 14.12
N LYS A 328 15.99 -1.76 13.88
CA LYS A 328 15.53 -2.49 12.70
C LYS A 328 14.67 -3.67 13.12
N VAL A 329 13.37 -3.57 12.83
CA VAL A 329 12.37 -4.57 13.21
C VAL A 329 12.17 -5.53 12.05
N VAL A 330 12.80 -6.70 12.16
CA VAL A 330 12.66 -7.81 11.20
C VAL A 330 11.70 -8.88 11.73
N LYS A 331 11.59 -9.00 13.07
CA LYS A 331 10.72 -9.98 13.75
C LYS A 331 9.73 -9.27 14.65
N GLN A 332 8.49 -9.73 14.66
CA GLN A 332 7.42 -9.15 15.49
C GLN A 332 7.79 -9.05 16.96
N GLN A 333 8.38 -10.10 17.54
CA GLN A 333 8.83 -10.10 18.95
C GLN A 333 9.78 -8.94 19.30
N TYR A 334 10.61 -8.50 18.35
CA TYR A 334 11.47 -7.34 18.58
C TYR A 334 10.67 -6.03 18.58
N GLY A 335 9.68 -5.91 17.70
CA GLY A 335 8.75 -4.79 17.70
C GLY A 335 7.95 -4.69 19.00
N GLU A 336 7.40 -5.80 19.49
CA GLU A 336 6.71 -5.89 20.79
C GLU A 336 7.60 -5.48 21.95
N LYS A 337 8.88 -5.90 21.96
CA LYS A 337 9.86 -5.48 22.95
C LYS A 337 10.11 -3.97 22.91
N LEU A 338 10.21 -3.37 21.73
CA LEU A 338 10.36 -1.92 21.59
C LEU A 338 9.16 -1.17 22.14
N VAL A 339 7.95 -1.66 21.88
CA VAL A 339 6.70 -1.10 22.43
C VAL A 339 6.70 -1.15 23.95
N GLN A 340 7.13 -2.27 24.56
CA GLN A 340 7.28 -2.39 26.02
C GLN A 340 8.32 -1.42 26.59
N GLN A 341 9.37 -1.14 25.85
CA GLN A 341 10.46 -0.24 26.25
C GLN A 341 10.31 1.20 25.75
N PHE A 342 9.11 1.59 25.33
CA PHE A 342 8.83 2.88 24.69
C PHE A 342 9.39 4.09 25.44
N ASN A 343 9.30 4.11 26.78
CA ASN A 343 9.80 5.22 27.60
C ASN A 343 11.32 5.46 27.44
N ASN A 344 12.09 4.44 27.05
CA ASN A 344 13.52 4.61 26.79
C ASN A 344 13.75 5.37 25.47
N LEU A 345 12.83 5.24 24.52
CA LEU A 345 12.89 5.97 23.23
C LEU A 345 12.70 7.47 23.44
N LEU A 346 11.86 7.86 24.38
CA LEU A 346 11.60 9.29 24.70
C LEU A 346 12.81 10.03 25.27
N GLN A 347 13.89 9.34 25.62
CA GLN A 347 15.13 9.94 26.09
C GLN A 347 16.08 10.39 24.96
N ASN A 348 15.68 10.15 23.71
CA ASN A 348 16.45 10.50 22.53
C ASN A 348 15.74 11.62 21.76
N ASP A 349 16.52 12.43 21.07
CA ASP A 349 15.99 13.52 20.23
C ASP A 349 15.41 12.97 18.90
N LEU A 350 16.04 11.93 18.36
CA LEU A 350 15.61 11.25 17.13
C LEU A 350 15.60 9.73 17.32
N ASN A 351 14.46 9.12 17.12
CA ASN A 351 14.29 7.66 17.09
C ASN A 351 14.03 7.21 15.64
N VAL A 352 14.94 6.43 15.11
CA VAL A 352 14.82 5.86 13.76
C VAL A 352 14.41 4.39 13.87
N ILE A 353 13.27 4.05 13.29
CA ILE A 353 12.73 2.69 13.34
C ILE A 353 12.45 2.22 11.90
N VAL A 354 13.05 1.10 11.52
CA VAL A 354 12.85 0.47 10.21
C VAL A 354 12.05 -0.80 10.38
N TYR A 355 10.93 -0.93 9.65
CA TYR A 355 10.10 -2.13 9.60
C TYR A 355 10.22 -2.82 8.24
N ASN A 356 10.65 -4.10 8.23
CA ASN A 356 10.91 -4.85 7.00
C ASN A 356 9.72 -5.71 6.50
N PHE A 357 8.53 -5.60 7.09
CA PHE A 357 7.45 -6.53 6.82
C PHE A 357 6.95 -6.49 5.37
N VAL A 358 6.74 -5.30 4.79
CA VAL A 358 6.15 -5.19 3.44
C VAL A 358 7.11 -5.76 2.39
N ASP A 359 8.40 -5.55 2.56
CA ASP A 359 9.42 -6.18 1.73
C ASP A 359 9.44 -7.71 1.90
N MET A 360 9.36 -8.22 3.13
CA MET A 360 9.24 -9.65 3.39
C MET A 360 7.97 -10.25 2.76
N LEU A 361 6.85 -9.53 2.75
CA LEU A 361 5.62 -9.97 2.09
C LEU A 361 5.81 -10.09 0.58
N SER A 362 6.49 -9.13 -0.05
CA SER A 362 6.79 -9.16 -1.49
C SER A 362 7.68 -10.35 -1.86
N HIS A 363 8.71 -10.63 -1.07
CA HIS A 363 9.57 -11.81 -1.24
C HIS A 363 8.82 -13.13 -0.99
N SER A 364 8.00 -13.19 0.06
CA SER A 364 7.18 -14.37 0.37
C SER A 364 6.20 -14.71 -0.75
N LYS A 365 5.67 -13.73 -1.48
CA LYS A 365 4.84 -13.97 -2.68
C LYS A 365 5.64 -14.70 -3.77
N THR A 366 6.94 -14.47 -3.87
CA THR A 366 7.80 -15.17 -4.82
C THR A 366 8.06 -16.61 -4.39
N ASP A 367 8.28 -16.86 -3.10
CA ASP A 367 8.80 -18.11 -2.56
C ASP A 367 7.72 -19.08 -2.05
N MET A 368 6.51 -18.57 -1.74
CA MET A 368 5.42 -19.34 -1.11
C MET A 368 4.14 -19.30 -1.95
N ASP A 369 3.72 -20.46 -2.47
CA ASP A 369 2.51 -20.58 -3.32
C ASP A 369 1.24 -20.06 -2.63
N MET A 370 1.07 -20.30 -1.32
CA MET A 370 -0.08 -19.81 -0.55
C MET A 370 -0.14 -18.26 -0.57
N ILE A 371 0.99 -17.60 -0.34
CA ILE A 371 1.04 -16.12 -0.36
C ILE A 371 0.81 -15.60 -1.78
N ARG A 372 1.28 -16.34 -2.81
CA ARG A 372 1.04 -16.00 -4.21
C ARG A 372 -0.45 -15.99 -4.56
N GLU A 373 -1.21 -16.95 -4.04
CA GLU A 373 -2.67 -17.01 -4.22
C GLU A 373 -3.38 -15.89 -3.44
N LEU A 374 -3.02 -15.67 -2.19
CA LEU A 374 -3.62 -14.63 -1.33
C LEU A 374 -3.31 -13.20 -1.84
N ALA A 375 -2.11 -12.95 -2.33
CA ALA A 375 -1.69 -11.66 -2.88
C ALA A 375 -1.76 -11.62 -4.41
N GLY A 376 -2.78 -12.22 -5.03
CA GLY A 376 -2.89 -12.44 -6.48
C GLY A 376 -2.83 -11.15 -7.31
N ASN A 377 -3.28 -10.02 -6.78
CA ASN A 377 -3.31 -8.71 -7.44
C ASN A 377 -3.03 -7.58 -6.44
N ASP A 378 -2.96 -6.33 -6.93
CA ASP A 378 -2.68 -5.16 -6.10
C ASP A 378 -3.72 -4.93 -5.01
N LYS A 379 -5.01 -5.19 -5.26
CA LYS A 379 -6.08 -5.13 -4.25
C LYS A 379 -5.82 -6.07 -3.08
N SER A 380 -5.54 -7.33 -3.37
CA SER A 380 -5.24 -8.34 -2.35
C SER A 380 -3.93 -8.03 -1.60
N TYR A 381 -2.92 -7.50 -2.31
CA TYR A 381 -1.65 -7.10 -1.70
C TYR A 381 -1.84 -5.94 -0.72
N ARG A 382 -2.67 -4.93 -1.07
CA ARG A 382 -3.08 -3.86 -0.16
C ARG A 382 -3.84 -4.41 1.06
N ALA A 383 -4.80 -5.32 0.84
CA ALA A 383 -5.58 -5.91 1.93
C ALA A 383 -4.70 -6.66 2.95
N LEU A 384 -3.73 -7.44 2.49
CA LEU A 384 -2.76 -8.12 3.34
C LEU A 384 -1.89 -7.13 4.13
N THR A 385 -1.43 -6.06 3.48
CA THR A 385 -0.67 -4.99 4.15
C THR A 385 -1.50 -4.34 5.27
N LYS A 386 -2.77 -4.03 5.00
CA LYS A 386 -3.70 -3.46 5.97
C LYS A 386 -3.92 -4.40 7.15
N THR A 387 -4.25 -5.66 6.89
CA THR A 387 -4.48 -6.67 7.94
C THR A 387 -3.24 -6.87 8.82
N TRP A 388 -2.06 -6.92 8.21
CA TRP A 388 -0.83 -6.96 9.00
C TRP A 388 -0.66 -5.73 9.87
N PHE A 389 -0.86 -4.54 9.31
CA PHE A 389 -0.69 -3.29 10.02
C PHE A 389 -1.60 -3.21 11.25
N GLU A 390 -2.88 -3.57 11.10
CA GLU A 390 -3.89 -3.57 12.17
C GLU A 390 -3.54 -4.52 13.33
N ASN A 391 -2.79 -5.61 13.05
CA ASN A 391 -2.40 -6.61 14.03
C ASN A 391 -0.91 -6.56 14.42
N SER A 392 -0.20 -5.49 14.03
CA SER A 392 1.25 -5.39 14.23
C SER A 392 1.62 -4.58 15.46
N SER A 393 2.82 -4.84 15.99
CA SER A 393 3.47 -3.98 16.99
C SER A 393 3.70 -2.56 16.49
N LEU A 394 3.64 -2.34 15.17
CA LEU A 394 3.78 -1.02 14.58
C LEU A 394 2.61 -0.12 14.94
N LEU A 395 1.36 -0.60 14.84
CA LEU A 395 0.18 0.17 15.22
C LEU A 395 0.20 0.55 16.70
N GLU A 396 0.60 -0.38 17.58
CA GLU A 396 0.77 -0.08 19.01
C GLU A 396 1.88 0.95 19.26
N MET A 397 2.99 0.88 18.51
CA MET A 397 4.05 1.87 18.56
C MET A 397 3.53 3.26 18.17
N LEU A 398 2.75 3.37 17.10
CA LEU A 398 2.17 4.62 16.63
C LEU A 398 1.24 5.24 17.68
N LYS A 399 0.38 4.45 18.33
CA LYS A 399 -0.47 4.92 19.44
C LYS A 399 0.36 5.54 20.57
N LYS A 400 1.43 4.86 20.97
CA LYS A 400 2.34 5.38 22.03
C LYS A 400 3.07 6.64 21.60
N ILE A 401 3.47 6.76 20.34
CA ILE A 401 4.08 7.99 19.80
C ILE A 401 3.07 9.14 19.87
N ALA A 402 1.82 8.91 19.48
CA ALA A 402 0.75 9.90 19.58
C ALA A 402 0.51 10.33 21.03
N ASP A 403 0.33 9.36 21.95
CA ASP A 403 0.11 9.62 23.39
C ASP A 403 1.25 10.43 24.02
N SER A 404 2.48 10.28 23.54
CA SER A 404 3.64 11.05 24.03
C SER A 404 3.69 12.49 23.52
N GLY A 405 2.87 12.84 22.55
CA GLY A 405 2.88 14.14 21.89
C GLY A 405 4.08 14.35 20.98
N SER A 406 4.74 13.27 20.52
CA SER A 406 5.92 13.31 19.65
C SER A 406 5.51 13.41 18.19
N CYS A 407 6.29 14.13 17.37
CA CYS A 407 6.08 14.16 15.92
C CYS A 407 6.61 12.89 15.26
N LEU A 408 5.98 12.51 14.13
CA LEU A 408 6.33 11.33 13.39
C LEU A 408 6.57 11.68 11.91
N PHE A 409 7.69 11.22 11.37
CA PHE A 409 7.97 11.17 9.94
C PHE A 409 7.81 9.73 9.46
N LEU A 410 6.90 9.47 8.55
CA LEU A 410 6.67 8.15 7.97
C LEU A 410 7.07 8.15 6.51
N THR A 411 7.85 7.14 6.09
CA THR A 411 8.34 7.02 4.72
C THR A 411 8.69 5.57 4.36
N THR A 412 9.25 5.40 3.18
CA THR A 412 9.85 4.16 2.66
C THR A 412 11.19 4.47 2.01
N ASP A 413 11.91 3.47 1.58
CA ASP A 413 13.14 3.63 0.77
C ASP A 413 12.88 3.47 -0.73
N HIS A 414 11.97 2.62 -1.11
CA HIS A 414 11.46 2.40 -2.48
C HIS A 414 10.09 1.72 -2.42
N GLY A 415 9.43 1.64 -3.57
CA GLY A 415 8.27 0.78 -3.71
C GLY A 415 8.56 -0.45 -4.57
N THR A 416 7.51 -1.10 -5.05
CA THR A 416 7.56 -2.34 -5.82
C THR A 416 6.48 -2.38 -6.88
N ILE A 417 6.72 -3.12 -7.97
CA ILE A 417 5.74 -3.31 -9.05
C ILE A 417 5.45 -4.80 -9.27
N ASN A 418 4.20 -5.12 -9.59
CA ASN A 418 3.82 -6.45 -10.04
C ASN A 418 4.36 -6.71 -11.44
N VAL A 419 5.24 -7.69 -11.61
CA VAL A 419 5.91 -7.96 -12.89
C VAL A 419 5.20 -9.04 -13.69
N GLY A 420 4.94 -8.76 -14.96
CA GLY A 420 4.20 -9.68 -15.86
C GLY A 420 4.94 -10.07 -17.13
N VAL A 421 5.89 -9.24 -17.61
CA VAL A 421 6.51 -9.38 -18.92
C VAL A 421 8.00 -9.72 -18.79
N PRO A 422 8.44 -10.92 -19.21
CA PRO A 422 9.85 -11.31 -19.15
C PRO A 422 10.66 -10.69 -20.29
N SER A 423 11.86 -10.19 -19.96
CA SER A 423 12.88 -9.83 -20.94
C SER A 423 14.18 -10.60 -20.69
N LYS A 424 14.77 -11.11 -21.74
CA LYS A 424 15.96 -11.96 -21.66
C LYS A 424 17.23 -11.13 -21.53
N VAL A 425 18.07 -11.47 -20.55
CA VAL A 425 19.39 -10.86 -20.36
C VAL A 425 20.45 -11.94 -20.28
N ILE A 426 21.60 -11.70 -20.91
CA ILE A 426 22.80 -12.54 -20.79
C ILE A 426 23.87 -11.67 -20.12
N GLY A 427 24.53 -12.23 -19.13
CA GLY A 427 25.63 -11.63 -18.39
C GLY A 427 26.62 -12.67 -17.92
N ASP A 428 27.71 -12.24 -17.31
CA ASP A 428 28.70 -13.11 -16.70
C ASP A 428 28.25 -13.61 -15.30
N ARG A 429 29.13 -14.39 -14.64
CA ARG A 429 28.84 -14.96 -13.32
C ARG A 429 28.76 -13.91 -12.18
N GLU A 430 29.35 -12.74 -12.39
CA GLU A 430 29.39 -11.64 -11.43
C GLU A 430 28.17 -10.71 -11.60
N THR A 431 27.31 -10.97 -12.60
CA THR A 431 26.10 -10.18 -12.84
C THR A 431 25.10 -10.33 -11.70
N SER A 432 24.51 -9.20 -11.27
CA SER A 432 23.54 -9.18 -10.16
C SER A 432 22.33 -10.09 -10.38
N ALA A 433 21.81 -10.68 -9.32
CA ALA A 433 20.66 -11.59 -9.39
C ALA A 433 19.31 -10.86 -9.51
N ASN A 434 19.22 -9.57 -9.15
CA ASN A 434 17.97 -8.81 -9.12
C ASN A 434 17.21 -8.87 -10.45
N LEU A 435 15.88 -8.85 -10.39
CA LEU A 435 15.01 -9.02 -11.56
C LEU A 435 14.65 -7.70 -12.27
N ARG A 436 14.81 -6.56 -11.59
CA ARG A 436 14.45 -5.26 -12.12
C ARG A 436 15.65 -4.44 -12.59
N TYR A 437 16.85 -4.81 -12.14
CA TYR A 437 18.09 -4.26 -12.68
C TYR A 437 19.17 -5.34 -12.81
N LYS A 438 20.16 -5.09 -13.61
CA LYS A 438 21.39 -5.89 -13.68
C LYS A 438 22.58 -4.98 -13.63
N SER A 439 23.57 -5.34 -12.83
CA SER A 439 24.92 -4.78 -12.85
C SER A 439 25.90 -5.87 -13.25
N GLY A 440 26.80 -5.56 -14.18
CA GLY A 440 27.75 -6.56 -14.67
C GLY A 440 28.50 -6.13 -15.93
N LYS A 441 29.35 -7.03 -16.43
CA LYS A 441 30.12 -6.84 -17.66
C LYS A 441 29.40 -7.47 -18.86
N ARG A 442 29.59 -6.87 -20.05
CA ARG A 442 29.15 -7.42 -21.35
C ARG A 442 27.68 -7.89 -21.34
N LEU A 443 26.81 -7.12 -20.69
CA LEU A 443 25.38 -7.42 -20.64
C LEU A 443 24.80 -7.38 -22.06
N GLN A 444 24.04 -8.43 -22.43
CA GLN A 444 23.26 -8.48 -23.67
C GLN A 444 21.78 -8.45 -23.31
N TYR A 445 21.05 -7.52 -23.90
CA TYR A 445 19.66 -7.22 -23.56
C TYR A 445 18.91 -6.62 -24.76
N GLN A 446 17.61 -6.53 -24.67
CA GLN A 446 16.79 -5.79 -25.63
C GLN A 446 16.83 -4.29 -25.26
N VAL A 447 17.42 -3.45 -26.11
CA VAL A 447 17.60 -2.01 -25.85
C VAL A 447 16.30 -1.27 -25.56
N LYS A 448 15.19 -1.71 -26.19
CA LYS A 448 13.86 -1.11 -25.99
C LYS A 448 13.25 -1.39 -24.61
N ASP A 449 13.74 -2.41 -23.88
CA ASP A 449 13.19 -2.90 -22.63
C ASP A 449 13.87 -2.30 -21.40
N VAL A 450 14.99 -1.59 -21.58
CA VAL A 450 15.82 -1.12 -20.47
C VAL A 450 16.32 0.31 -20.64
N MET A 451 16.57 0.96 -19.51
CA MET A 451 17.44 2.12 -19.41
C MET A 451 18.87 1.64 -19.13
N VAL A 452 19.84 2.15 -19.84
CA VAL A 452 21.24 1.72 -19.77
C VAL A 452 22.10 2.83 -19.20
N MET A 453 22.97 2.47 -18.25
CA MET A 453 24.04 3.33 -17.73
C MET A 453 25.38 2.64 -18.04
N GLU A 454 25.98 3.00 -19.17
CA GLU A 454 27.26 2.41 -19.63
C GLU A 454 28.42 2.82 -18.73
N ASN A 455 28.39 4.07 -18.23
CA ASN A 455 29.35 4.62 -17.29
C ASN A 455 28.65 4.89 -15.94
N PRO A 456 28.59 3.92 -15.03
CA PRO A 456 27.86 4.06 -13.77
C PRO A 456 28.28 5.27 -12.92
N GLU A 457 29.57 5.63 -12.93
CA GLU A 457 30.07 6.78 -12.16
C GLU A 457 29.48 8.13 -12.61
N GLU A 458 29.05 8.26 -13.87
CA GLU A 458 28.35 9.45 -14.35
C GLU A 458 26.94 9.60 -13.76
N TYR A 459 26.43 8.52 -13.18
CA TYR A 459 25.15 8.42 -12.48
C TYR A 459 25.35 8.18 -10.98
N PHE A 460 26.54 8.48 -10.47
CA PHE A 460 26.91 8.33 -9.06
C PHE A 460 26.70 6.91 -8.50
N LEU A 461 26.87 5.89 -9.36
CA LEU A 461 26.87 4.49 -8.99
C LEU A 461 28.31 3.94 -8.96
N PRO A 462 28.64 3.09 -7.99
CA PRO A 462 29.95 2.44 -7.96
C PRO A 462 30.07 1.42 -9.07
N ALA A 463 31.19 1.44 -9.77
CA ALA A 463 31.52 0.43 -10.78
C ALA A 463 32.44 -0.62 -10.17
N ALA A 464 32.05 -1.90 -10.20
CA ALA A 464 32.90 -3.00 -9.74
C ALA A 464 34.21 -3.10 -10.56
N ASN A 465 34.19 -2.63 -11.82
CA ASN A 465 35.33 -2.50 -12.70
C ASN A 465 35.00 -1.58 -13.90
N LEU A 466 36.00 -1.18 -14.65
CA LEU A 466 35.94 -0.19 -15.76
C LEU A 466 34.95 -0.55 -16.90
N THR A 467 34.52 -1.81 -16.99
CA THR A 467 33.63 -2.25 -18.08
C THR A 467 32.25 -2.67 -17.55
N SER A 468 31.96 -2.40 -16.28
CA SER A 468 30.65 -2.67 -15.68
C SER A 468 29.65 -1.62 -16.16
N SER A 469 28.43 -2.09 -16.46
CA SER A 469 27.28 -1.25 -16.76
C SER A 469 26.09 -1.65 -15.90
N PHE A 470 25.12 -0.74 -15.79
CA PHE A 470 23.83 -1.02 -15.18
C PHE A 470 22.75 -0.96 -16.26
N ILE A 471 21.78 -1.85 -16.15
CA ILE A 471 20.54 -1.82 -16.92
C ILE A 471 19.34 -1.92 -15.99
N PHE A 472 18.31 -1.14 -16.26
CA PHE A 472 17.09 -1.06 -15.45
C PHE A 472 15.89 -1.41 -16.30
N ALA A 473 15.08 -2.35 -15.85
CA ALA A 473 13.85 -2.74 -16.51
C ALA A 473 12.82 -1.61 -16.44
N LYS A 474 12.10 -1.40 -17.53
CA LYS A 474 10.97 -0.46 -17.61
C LYS A 474 9.67 -1.10 -17.17
N GLU A 475 8.68 -0.27 -16.83
CA GLU A 475 7.29 -0.72 -16.63
C GLU A 475 7.22 -1.98 -15.75
N ASN A 476 6.41 -2.97 -16.10
CA ASN A 476 6.28 -4.24 -15.40
C ASN A 476 7.17 -5.38 -15.95
N LEU A 477 8.26 -5.02 -16.65
CA LEU A 477 9.23 -5.99 -17.17
C LEU A 477 10.10 -6.57 -16.06
N TYR A 478 10.53 -7.83 -16.22
CA TYR A 478 11.57 -8.43 -15.38
C TYR A 478 12.65 -9.14 -16.21
N LEU A 479 13.89 -9.08 -15.73
CA LEU A 479 15.09 -9.48 -16.44
C LEU A 479 15.49 -10.89 -16.04
N THR A 480 15.39 -11.84 -16.97
CA THR A 480 15.62 -13.27 -16.74
C THR A 480 16.79 -13.79 -17.56
N TYR A 481 17.59 -14.70 -16.96
CA TYR A 481 18.66 -15.39 -17.69
C TYR A 481 18.11 -16.48 -18.62
N PRO A 482 18.83 -16.83 -19.70
CA PRO A 482 18.39 -17.87 -20.65
C PRO A 482 18.38 -19.26 -20.08
N ASN A 483 19.15 -19.55 -19.03
CA ASN A 483 19.20 -20.86 -18.38
C ASN A 483 17.88 -21.15 -17.67
N ASN A 484 17.23 -22.28 -17.99
CA ASN A 484 15.90 -22.66 -17.48
C ASN A 484 14.84 -21.57 -17.69
N TYR A 485 14.91 -20.83 -18.80
CA TYR A 485 14.11 -19.63 -19.07
C TYR A 485 12.61 -19.83 -18.81
N ASN A 486 12.02 -20.90 -19.37
CA ASN A 486 10.60 -21.16 -19.22
C ASN A 486 10.17 -21.41 -17.76
N HIS A 487 11.06 -22.00 -16.96
CA HIS A 487 10.83 -22.20 -15.54
C HIS A 487 10.81 -20.86 -14.80
N PHE A 488 11.85 -20.04 -14.97
CA PHE A 488 11.95 -18.75 -14.29
C PHE A 488 10.91 -17.75 -14.78
N VAL A 489 10.49 -17.81 -16.04
CA VAL A 489 9.38 -16.99 -16.55
C VAL A 489 8.08 -17.30 -15.80
N LYS A 490 7.76 -18.57 -15.54
CA LYS A 490 6.57 -18.93 -14.75
C LYS A 490 6.74 -18.61 -13.26
N TYR A 491 7.94 -18.80 -12.74
CA TYR A 491 8.23 -18.61 -11.33
C TYR A 491 8.12 -17.14 -10.90
N PHE A 492 8.61 -16.19 -11.71
CA PHE A 492 8.65 -14.78 -11.37
C PHE A 492 7.45 -13.97 -11.90
N ARG A 493 6.65 -14.53 -12.81
CA ARG A 493 5.45 -13.85 -13.29
C ARG A 493 4.48 -13.60 -12.14
N ASP A 494 3.84 -12.43 -12.16
CA ASP A 494 2.85 -11.98 -11.17
C ASP A 494 3.43 -11.90 -9.74
N THR A 495 4.74 -11.67 -9.61
CA THR A 495 5.41 -11.38 -8.33
C THR A 495 5.70 -9.89 -8.19
N TYR A 496 5.88 -9.42 -6.96
CA TYR A 496 6.28 -8.03 -6.69
C TYR A 496 7.80 -7.92 -6.67
N GLN A 497 8.34 -7.04 -7.50
CA GLN A 497 9.77 -6.86 -7.67
C GLN A 497 10.11 -5.37 -7.66
N HIS A 498 11.34 -5.03 -7.30
CA HIS A 498 11.86 -3.68 -7.20
C HIS A 498 13.31 -3.57 -7.72
N GLY A 499 13.76 -2.36 -8.03
CA GLY A 499 15.10 -2.10 -8.54
C GLY A 499 15.12 -1.41 -9.90
N GLY A 500 13.98 -1.29 -10.59
CA GLY A 500 13.83 -0.74 -11.93
C GLY A 500 13.20 0.65 -11.98
N VAL A 501 12.58 0.95 -13.12
CA VAL A 501 11.95 2.25 -13.39
C VAL A 501 10.46 2.06 -13.59
N SER A 502 9.69 2.42 -12.58
CA SER A 502 8.24 2.60 -12.62
C SER A 502 7.82 3.69 -11.61
N MET A 503 6.63 4.22 -11.74
CA MET A 503 6.10 5.19 -10.77
C MET A 503 5.97 4.56 -9.37
N GLU A 504 5.53 3.30 -9.31
CA GLU A 504 5.35 2.54 -8.08
C GLU A 504 6.67 2.31 -7.32
N GLU A 505 7.79 2.12 -8.04
CA GLU A 505 9.12 1.91 -7.43
C GLU A 505 9.78 3.23 -7.03
N MET A 506 9.60 4.30 -7.83
CA MET A 506 10.38 5.53 -7.70
C MET A 506 9.66 6.64 -6.91
N ILE A 507 8.34 6.78 -7.03
CA ILE A 507 7.58 7.86 -6.35
C ILE A 507 7.15 7.37 -4.98
N CYS A 508 7.94 7.70 -3.98
CA CYS A 508 7.82 7.22 -2.61
C CYS A 508 7.11 8.23 -1.70
N PRO A 509 6.20 7.80 -0.80
CA PRO A 509 5.54 8.69 0.14
C PRO A 509 6.50 9.22 1.21
N PHE A 510 6.33 10.48 1.58
CA PHE A 510 6.89 11.10 2.77
C PHE A 510 5.80 11.86 3.51
N ILE A 511 5.54 11.50 4.74
CA ILE A 511 4.43 11.99 5.54
C ILE A 511 4.96 12.53 6.86
N ARG A 512 4.58 13.77 7.19
CA ARG A 512 4.80 14.33 8.52
C ARG A 512 3.47 14.37 9.26
N LEU A 513 3.51 13.91 10.51
CA LEU A 513 2.36 13.66 11.35
C LEU A 513 2.55 14.30 12.72
N SER A 514 1.55 15.02 13.20
CA SER A 514 1.46 15.52 14.57
C SER A 514 0.34 14.79 15.32
N PRO A 515 0.52 14.48 16.61
CA PRO A 515 -0.53 13.91 17.45
C PRO A 515 -1.77 14.81 17.50
N LYS A 516 -2.97 14.21 17.56
CA LYS A 516 -4.24 14.91 17.78
C LYS A 516 -4.40 15.42 19.19
#